data_5162d6002fb9bebfe8bf261b7a17fe48
#
_entry.id   5162d6002fb9bebfe8bf261b7a17fe48
#
_cell.length_a   1.000
_cell.length_b   1.000
_cell.length_c   1.000
_cell.angle_alpha   90.00
_cell.angle_beta   90.00
_cell.angle_gamma   90.00
#
_symmetry.space_group_name_H-M   'P 1'
#
loop_
_entity.id
_entity.type
_entity.pdbx_description
1 polymer ?
#
loop_
_entity_poly.entity_id
_entity_poly.type
_entity_poly.pdbx_seq_one_letter_code
_entity_poly.pdbx_strand_id
1 'polypeptide(L)'
;MSSELYSDGIGEITVTGSIVRIDLMSLSATERDASNNPKPEFRQRIIMPVEAFANAVDLMQKALGGLVEAGAVRRISDMQAPAADAAQSQNASPNFN
;
A
#
# COMPACT_ATOMS: atom_id res chain seq x y z
N MET A 1 -11.05 -20.09 -15.22
CA MET A 1 -11.71 -19.16 -14.29
C MET A 1 -10.65 -18.31 -13.61
N SER A 2 -10.83 -17.02 -13.59
CA SER A 2 -9.89 -16.15 -12.93
C SER A 2 -10.44 -15.74 -11.56
N SER A 3 -9.54 -15.39 -10.67
CA SER A 3 -9.89 -14.96 -9.33
C SER A 3 -9.21 -13.62 -9.06
N GLU A 4 -9.99 -12.62 -8.75
CA GLU A 4 -9.46 -11.28 -8.53
C GLU A 4 -9.99 -10.75 -7.21
N LEU A 5 -9.14 -10.01 -6.52
CA LEU A 5 -9.50 -9.39 -5.26
C LEU A 5 -9.18 -7.91 -5.35
N TYR A 6 -10.17 -7.08 -5.05
CA TYR A 6 -9.94 -5.65 -4.94
C TYR A 6 -9.39 -5.33 -3.56
N SER A 7 -8.35 -4.51 -3.52
CA SER A 7 -7.76 -4.07 -2.27
C SER A 7 -7.44 -2.59 -2.37
N ASP A 8 -7.77 -1.85 -1.33
CA ASP A 8 -7.43 -0.43 -1.26
C ASP A 8 -6.00 -0.22 -0.81
N GLY A 9 -5.39 -1.23 -0.21
CA GLY A 9 -4.02 -1.09 0.23
C GLY A 9 -3.56 -2.22 1.10
N ILE A 10 -2.38 -2.03 1.66
CA ILE A 10 -1.78 -3.00 2.57
C ILE A 10 -1.95 -2.49 3.99
N GLY A 11 -2.49 -3.34 4.86
CA GLY A 11 -2.69 -2.98 6.25
C GLY A 11 -1.46 -3.23 7.08
N GLU A 12 -0.86 -4.39 6.93
CA GLU A 12 0.27 -4.76 7.77
C GLU A 12 1.14 -5.77 7.04
N ILE A 13 2.44 -5.69 7.29
CA ILE A 13 3.40 -6.66 6.79
C ILE A 13 4.12 -7.24 8.00
N THR A 14 4.07 -8.55 8.15
CA THR A 14 4.69 -9.24 9.27
C THR A 14 5.72 -10.23 8.75
N VAL A 15 6.89 -10.22 9.36
CA VAL A 15 7.97 -11.15 8.98
C VAL A 15 8.23 -12.07 10.15
N THR A 16 8.18 -13.37 9.88
CA THR A 16 8.49 -14.38 10.88
C THR A 16 9.42 -15.39 10.24
N GLY A 17 10.66 -15.42 10.71
CA GLY A 17 11.66 -16.28 10.11
C GLY A 17 11.87 -15.91 8.66
N SER A 18 11.65 -16.84 7.76
CA SER A 18 11.85 -16.62 6.33
C SER A 18 10.52 -16.42 5.59
N ILE A 19 9.46 -16.11 6.31
CA ILE A 19 8.12 -15.99 5.75
C ILE A 19 7.61 -14.57 5.94
N VAL A 20 7.06 -13.98 4.88
CA VAL A 20 6.44 -12.65 4.92
C VAL A 20 4.95 -12.80 4.73
N ARG A 21 4.18 -12.15 5.61
CA ARG A 21 2.73 -12.10 5.50
C ARG A 21 2.29 -10.69 5.22
N ILE A 22 1.52 -10.51 4.17
CA ILE A 22 1.05 -9.18 3.72
C ILE A 22 -0.46 -9.18 3.80
N ASP A 23 -1.01 -8.33 4.65
CA ASP A 23 -2.45 -8.24 4.82
C ASP A 23 -3.02 -7.21 3.88
N LEU A 24 -3.95 -7.64 3.03
CA LEU A 24 -4.65 -6.75 2.11
C LEU A 24 -5.91 -6.23 2.77
N MET A 25 -6.14 -4.94 2.63
CA MET A 25 -7.24 -4.25 3.29
C MET A 25 -8.09 -3.51 2.29
N SER A 26 -9.36 -3.37 2.58
CA SER A 26 -10.23 -2.48 1.83
C SER A 26 -11.00 -1.61 2.81
N LEU A 27 -11.48 -0.47 2.31
CA LEU A 27 -12.22 0.46 3.15
C LEU A 27 -13.67 0.04 3.21
N SER A 28 -14.23 0.03 4.42
CA SER A 28 -15.59 -0.39 4.63
C SER A 28 -16.57 0.61 4.00
N ALA A 29 -17.63 0.08 3.40
CA ALA A 29 -18.69 0.91 2.85
C ALA A 29 -19.64 1.39 3.94
N THR A 30 -19.63 0.74 5.09
CA THR A 30 -20.63 1.03 6.13
C THR A 30 -20.04 1.46 7.45
N GLU A 31 -18.85 1.00 7.79
CA GLU A 31 -18.27 1.26 9.09
C GLU A 31 -17.37 2.47 9.05
N ARG A 32 -17.43 3.29 10.10
CA ARG A 32 -16.59 4.49 10.21
C ARG A 32 -15.86 4.48 11.54
N ASP A 33 -14.69 5.11 11.56
CA ASP A 33 -13.95 5.27 12.80
C ASP A 33 -14.41 6.54 13.51
N ALA A 34 -13.74 6.86 14.62
CA ALA A 34 -14.11 8.01 15.44
C ALA A 34 -14.01 9.32 14.68
N SER A 35 -13.16 9.37 13.65
CA SER A 35 -12.99 10.57 12.82
C SER A 35 -13.89 10.56 11.60
N ASN A 36 -14.82 9.62 11.52
CA ASN A 36 -15.76 9.51 10.41
C ASN A 36 -15.09 9.10 9.10
N ASN A 37 -13.96 8.44 9.18
CA ASN A 37 -13.30 7.87 8.01
C ASN A 37 -13.70 6.41 7.86
N PRO A 38 -13.78 5.90 6.62
CA PRO A 38 -14.07 4.48 6.44
C PRO A 38 -13.04 3.63 7.16
N LYS A 39 -13.52 2.61 7.85
CA LYS A 39 -12.61 1.72 8.58
C LYS A 39 -11.99 0.71 7.63
N PRO A 40 -10.68 0.47 7.75
CA PRO A 40 -10.04 -0.58 6.98
C PRO A 40 -10.54 -1.95 7.43
N GLU A 41 -10.81 -2.81 6.47
CA GLU A 41 -11.25 -4.17 6.73
C GLU A 41 -10.26 -5.15 6.13
N PHE A 42 -9.88 -6.16 6.91
CA PHE A 42 -9.04 -7.23 6.41
C PHE A 42 -9.77 -7.97 5.28
N ARG A 43 -9.05 -8.18 4.17
CA ARG A 43 -9.64 -8.90 3.05
C ARG A 43 -8.96 -10.23 2.81
N GLN A 44 -7.65 -10.23 2.76
CA GLN A 44 -6.92 -11.44 2.44
C GLN A 44 -5.46 -11.27 2.85
N ARG A 45 -4.81 -12.38 3.13
CA ARG A 45 -3.39 -12.38 3.47
C ARG A 45 -2.63 -13.10 2.39
N ILE A 46 -1.55 -12.49 1.93
CA ILE A 46 -0.61 -13.13 1.02
C ILE A 46 0.58 -13.58 1.83
N ILE A 47 0.98 -14.82 1.64
CA ILE A 47 2.11 -15.38 2.37
C ILE A 47 3.15 -15.83 1.35
N MET A 48 4.39 -15.40 1.54
CA MET A 48 5.45 -15.76 0.62
C MET A 48 6.79 -15.81 1.33
N PRO A 49 7.75 -16.55 0.78
CA PRO A 49 9.11 -16.52 1.33
C PRO A 49 9.73 -15.14 1.18
N VAL A 50 10.72 -14.87 2.04
CA VAL A 50 11.40 -13.57 2.01
C VAL A 50 11.98 -13.27 0.63
N GLU A 51 12.53 -14.29 -0.04
CA GLU A 51 13.13 -14.07 -1.36
C GLU A 51 12.10 -13.68 -2.39
N ALA A 52 10.92 -14.31 -2.34
CA ALA A 52 9.83 -13.94 -3.25
C ALA A 52 9.35 -12.53 -2.94
N PHE A 53 9.35 -12.16 -1.66
CA PHE A 53 8.97 -10.81 -1.28
C PHE A 53 9.96 -9.79 -1.84
N ALA A 54 11.25 -10.08 -1.77
CA ALA A 54 12.26 -9.17 -2.31
C ALA A 54 12.07 -8.97 -3.81
N ASN A 55 11.81 -10.07 -4.54
CA ASN A 55 11.54 -9.97 -5.96
C ASN A 55 10.26 -9.18 -6.24
N ALA A 56 9.23 -9.38 -5.42
CA ALA A 56 7.98 -8.67 -5.59
C ALA A 56 8.18 -7.17 -5.42
N VAL A 57 8.95 -6.77 -4.40
CA VAL A 57 9.23 -5.35 -4.18
C VAL A 57 9.96 -4.76 -5.39
N ASP A 58 10.93 -5.48 -5.93
CA ASP A 58 11.66 -5.00 -7.09
C ASP A 58 10.75 -4.81 -8.30
N LEU A 59 9.87 -5.78 -8.54
CA LEU A 59 8.90 -5.66 -9.63
C LEU A 59 7.95 -4.50 -9.42
N MET A 60 7.50 -4.32 -8.19
CA MET A 60 6.59 -3.22 -7.87
C MET A 60 7.26 -1.88 -8.04
N GLN A 61 8.53 -1.77 -7.66
CA GLN A 61 9.26 -0.52 -7.85
C GLN A 61 9.42 -0.17 -9.32
N LYS A 62 9.66 -1.17 -10.16
CA LYS A 62 9.75 -0.91 -11.60
C LYS A 62 8.41 -0.46 -12.16
N ALA A 63 7.33 -1.08 -11.73
CA ALA A 63 6.00 -0.67 -12.17
C ALA A 63 5.69 0.74 -11.68
N LEU A 64 6.06 1.05 -10.45
CA LEU A 64 5.85 2.39 -9.91
C LEU A 64 6.63 3.42 -10.70
N GLY A 65 7.87 3.11 -11.08
CA GLY A 65 8.66 4.01 -11.89
C GLY A 65 7.99 4.34 -13.21
N GLY A 66 7.40 3.32 -13.84
CA GLY A 66 6.67 3.54 -15.07
C GLY A 66 5.44 4.42 -14.88
N LEU A 67 4.74 4.22 -13.76
CA LEU A 67 3.57 5.03 -13.45
C LEU A 67 3.95 6.49 -13.19
N VAL A 68 5.06 6.71 -12.51
CA VAL A 68 5.52 8.07 -12.25
C VAL A 68 5.90 8.76 -13.56
N GLU A 69 6.60 8.05 -14.44
CA GLU A 69 6.96 8.63 -15.74
C GLU A 69 5.75 8.94 -16.60
N ALA A 70 4.73 8.14 -16.50
CA ALA A 70 3.49 8.36 -17.25
C ALA A 70 2.61 9.45 -16.64
N GLY A 71 3.00 9.95 -15.46
CA GLY A 71 2.21 10.99 -14.80
C GLY A 71 1.02 10.46 -14.04
N ALA A 72 0.88 9.16 -13.91
CA ALA A 72 -0.27 8.57 -13.21
C ALA A 72 -0.14 8.66 -11.71
N VAL A 73 1.10 8.74 -11.20
CA VAL A 73 1.35 8.76 -9.76
C VAL A 73 2.45 9.77 -9.49
N ARG A 74 2.33 10.50 -8.38
CA ARG A 74 3.38 11.39 -7.92
C ARG A 74 4.07 10.76 -6.72
N ARG A 75 5.38 10.85 -6.70
CA ARG A 75 6.12 10.39 -5.55
C ARG A 75 5.97 11.40 -4.41
N ILE A 76 6.16 10.91 -3.19
CA ILE A 76 6.04 11.77 -2.02
C ILE A 76 7.01 12.95 -2.12
N SER A 77 8.22 12.71 -2.60
CA SER A 77 9.20 13.77 -2.73
C SER A 77 8.72 14.85 -3.71
N ASP A 78 8.07 14.43 -4.79
CA ASP A 78 7.53 15.40 -5.74
C ASP A 78 6.40 16.21 -5.13
N MET A 79 5.59 15.55 -4.33
CA MET A 79 4.45 16.20 -3.71
C MET A 79 4.85 17.21 -2.65
N GLN A 80 6.01 17.00 -2.06
CA GLN A 80 6.48 17.89 -1.00
C GLN A 80 7.30 19.05 -1.49
N ALA A 81 7.59 19.05 -2.77
CA ALA A 81 8.59 19.98 -3.26
C ALA A 81 8.39 21.38 -2.76
N PRO A 82 7.32 22.03 -2.97
CA PRO A 82 7.24 23.37 -2.46
C PRO A 82 6.80 23.42 -1.04
N ALA A 83 6.10 22.56 -0.64
CA ALA A 83 5.47 22.75 0.56
C ALA A 83 6.02 22.03 1.62
N ALA A 84 6.54 21.84 1.58
CA ALA A 84 6.73 21.29 2.50
C ALA A 84 5.86 20.74 3.37
N ASP A 85 5.44 20.73 3.47
CA ASP A 85 4.87 20.24 4.10
C ASP A 85 4.71 19.30 4.38
N ALA A 86 4.85 19.18 4.62
CA ALA A 86 4.79 18.43 4.91
C ALA A 86 4.38 17.58 5.24
N ALA A 87 4.22 17.39 5.52
CA ALA A 87 3.90 16.61 5.80
C ALA A 87 3.41 15.75 5.73
N GLN A 88 3.27 15.55 5.75
CA GLN A 88 2.84 14.76 5.61
C GLN A 88 2.95 13.84 5.52
N SER A 89 3.01 13.55 5.77
CA SER A 89 2.98 12.74 5.67
C SER A 89 2.86 11.80 5.71
N GLN A 90 2.64 11.61 5.92
CA GLN A 90 2.44 10.80 6.00
C GLN A 90 2.29 10.05 5.82
N ASN A 91 2.02 9.92 5.98
CA ASN A 91 1.75 9.17 5.86
C ASN A 91 1.81 8.48 5.48
N ALA A 92 1.84 8.31 5.51
CA ALA A 92 1.86 7.64 5.12
C ALA A 92 1.85 6.92 4.65
N SER A 93 1.57 6.62 4.59
CA SER A 93 1.41 5.94 4.16
C SER A 93 1.37 5.70 3.61
N PRO A 94 1.55 5.47 3.55
CA PRO A 94 1.28 5.17 2.91
C PRO A 94 0.76 4.95 2.35
N ASN A 95 0.63 4.76 2.31
CA ASN A 95 0.03 4.48 1.89
C ASN A 95 -0.87 4.79 1.67
N PHE A 96 -1.19 5.08 1.82
CA PHE A 96 -1.94 5.34 1.56
C PHE A 96 -2.45 6.12 1.71
N ASN A 97 -2.60 6.29 1.77
CA ASN A 97 -3.01 6.88 1.93
C ASN A 97 -3.21 7.32 2.13
#